data_5e7e80d997157642c6a1813add8940b5
#
_entry.id   5e7e80d997157642c6a1813add8940b5
#
_cell.length_a   1.000
_cell.length_b   1.000
_cell.length_c   1.000
_cell.angle_alpha   90.00
_cell.angle_beta   90.00
_cell.angle_gamma   90.00
#
_symmetry.space_group_name_H-M   'P 1'
#
loop_
_entity.id
_entity.type
_entity.pdbx_description
1 polymer ?
#
loop_
_entity_poly.entity_id
_entity_poly.type
_entity_poly.pdbx_seq_one_letter_code
_entity_poly.pdbx_strand_id
1 'polypeptide(L)' 'MAKVLVVDDEKLIVKGIKFSLEQDGMDVECAYDGEEAINLAKEKEFDVVLLDVMLPKFDGYE' A
#
# COMPACT_ATOMS: atom_id res chain seq x y z
N MET A 1 5.02 -5.85 -15.93
CA MET A 1 5.46 -5.60 -14.63
C MET A 1 4.33 -5.64 -13.67
N ALA A 2 4.57 -6.04 -12.49
CA ALA A 2 3.54 -6.11 -11.49
C ALA A 2 3.17 -4.70 -11.04
N LYS A 3 1.90 -4.46 -10.85
CA LYS A 3 1.44 -3.19 -10.34
C LYS A 3 0.98 -3.39 -8.91
N VAL A 4 1.55 -2.63 -8.00
CA VAL A 4 1.33 -2.81 -6.58
C VAL A 4 0.74 -1.55 -5.98
N LEU A 5 -0.26 -1.70 -5.13
CA LEU A 5 -0.81 -0.59 -4.39
C LEU A 5 -0.38 -0.75 -2.93
N VAL A 6 0.27 0.26 -2.37
CA VAL A 6 0.72 0.23 -0.99
C VAL A 6 -0.15 1.19 -0.19
N VAL A 7 -0.78 0.70 0.86
CA VAL A 7 -1.70 1.50 1.67
C VAL A 7 -1.20 1.56 3.11
N ASP A 8 -0.88 2.74 3.58
CA ASP A 8 -0.39 2.91 4.94
C ASP A 8 -0.50 4.41 5.23
N ASP A 9 -0.85 4.78 6.44
CA ASP A 9 -0.95 6.18 6.79
C ASP A 9 0.40 6.78 7.19
N GLU A 10 1.43 5.97 7.31
CA GLU A 10 2.76 6.47 7.62
C GLU A 10 3.53 6.72 6.34
N LYS A 11 3.68 7.95 5.97
CA LYS A 11 4.29 8.28 4.68
C LYS A 11 5.70 7.79 4.52
N LEU A 12 6.45 7.79 5.61
CA LEU A 12 7.82 7.33 5.52
C LEU A 12 7.91 5.84 5.24
N ILE A 13 6.98 5.07 5.80
CA ILE A 13 6.95 3.65 5.56
C ILE A 13 6.56 3.39 4.12
N VAL A 14 5.57 4.11 3.63
CA VAL A 14 5.12 3.95 2.26
C VAL A 14 6.26 4.26 1.30
N LYS A 15 7.01 5.32 1.59
CA LYS A 15 8.10 5.69 0.74
C LYS A 15 9.15 4.61 0.69
N GLY A 16 9.46 4.01 1.82
CA GLY A 16 10.46 2.95 1.87
C GLY A 16 10.01 1.71 1.10
N ILE A 17 8.76 1.33 1.25
CA ILE A 17 8.24 0.17 0.56
C ILE A 17 8.21 0.43 -0.93
N LYS A 18 7.78 1.62 -1.32
CA LYS A 18 7.72 1.97 -2.73
C LYS A 18 9.10 1.89 -3.34
N PHE A 19 10.09 2.46 -2.67
CA PHE A 19 11.44 2.46 -3.19
C PHE A 19 11.94 1.04 -3.39
N SER A 20 11.71 0.19 -2.41
CA SER A 20 12.15 -1.17 -2.46
C SER A 20 11.52 -1.93 -3.60
N LEU A 21 10.23 -1.77 -3.78
CA LEU A 21 9.52 -2.49 -4.83
C LEU A 21 9.88 -1.97 -6.21
N GLU A 22 10.10 -0.69 -6.32
CA GLU A 22 10.49 -0.14 -7.59
C GLU A 22 11.87 -0.61 -8.02
N GLN A 23 12.72 -0.88 -7.06
CA GLN A 23 14.02 -1.43 -7.36
C GLN A 23 13.89 -2.81 -8.00
N ASP A 24 12.83 -3.51 -7.70
CA ASP A 24 12.60 -4.81 -8.28
C ASP A 24 11.83 -4.71 -9.60
N GLY A 25 11.63 -3.53 -10.11
CA GLY A 25 10.95 -3.35 -11.38
C GLY A 25 9.45 -3.31 -11.33
N MET A 26 8.88 -3.15 -10.14
CA MET A 26 7.43 -3.10 -10.03
C MET A 26 6.92 -1.69 -10.17
N ASP A 27 5.67 -1.57 -10.60
CA ASP A 27 5.04 -0.28 -10.73
C ASP A 27 4.23 -0.07 -9.46
N VAL A 28 4.52 0.95 -8.67
CA VAL A 28 3.97 1.11 -7.34
C VAL A 28 3.16 2.39 -7.23
N GLU A 29 1.95 2.27 -6.70
CA GLU A 29 1.14 3.43 -6.37
C GLU A 29 0.97 3.44 -4.86
N CYS A 30 0.72 4.59 -4.29
CA CYS A 30 0.60 4.73 -2.86
C CYS A 30 -0.72 5.33 -2.48
N ALA A 31 -1.29 4.87 -1.40
CA ALA A 31 -2.49 5.46 -0.81
C ALA A 31 -2.23 5.61 0.67
N TYR A 32 -2.74 6.67 1.26
CA TYR A 32 -2.44 6.95 2.64
C TYR A 32 -3.65 6.73 3.55
N ASP A 33 -4.76 6.35 2.98
CA ASP A 33 -5.92 5.94 3.77
C ASP A 33 -6.81 5.05 2.92
N GLY A 34 -7.83 4.50 3.54
CA GLY A 34 -8.69 3.54 2.85
C GLY A 34 -9.47 4.12 1.70
N GLU A 35 -9.88 5.37 1.84
CA GLU A 35 -10.66 5.99 0.80
C GLU A 35 -9.80 6.20 -0.43
N GLU A 36 -8.58 6.65 -0.26
CA GLU A 36 -7.67 6.82 -1.36
C GLU A 36 -7.40 5.50 -2.02
N ALA A 37 -7.22 4.46 -1.22
CA ALA A 37 -6.95 3.13 -1.74
C ALA A 37 -8.11 2.62 -2.59
N ILE A 38 -9.33 2.84 -2.13
CA ILE A 38 -10.50 2.40 -2.88
C ILE A 38 -10.59 3.15 -4.20
N ASN A 39 -10.36 4.45 -4.16
CA ASN A 39 -10.42 5.24 -5.37
C ASN A 39 -9.40 4.81 -6.38
N LEU A 40 -8.18 4.53 -5.94
CA LEU A 40 -7.15 4.08 -6.85
C LEU A 40 -7.48 2.70 -7.41
N ALA A 41 -8.01 1.83 -6.58
CA ALA A 41 -8.36 0.50 -7.03
C ALA A 41 -9.47 0.52 -8.06
N LYS A 42 -10.33 1.53 -8.00
CA LYS A 42 -11.38 1.65 -8.98
C LYS A 42 -10.86 2.19 -10.29
N GLU A 43 -9.87 3.03 -10.24
CA GLU A 43 -9.34 3.63 -11.44
C GLU A 43 -8.33 2.79 -12.16
N LYS A 44 -7.62 1.95 -11.44
CA LYS A 44 -6.55 1.15 -11.99
C LYS A 44 -6.65 -0.27 -11.51
N GLU A 45 -6.02 -1.16 -12.21
CA GLU A 45 -6.00 -2.54 -11.78
C GLU A 45 -4.67 -2.82 -11.13
N PHE A 46 -4.68 -3.48 -9.99
CA PHE A 46 -3.46 -3.82 -9.29
C PHE A 46 -3.32 -5.32 -9.15
N ASP A 47 -2.10 -5.80 -9.26
CA ASP A 47 -1.83 -7.22 -9.09
C ASP A 47 -1.75 -7.56 -7.62
N VAL A 48 -1.28 -6.63 -6.80
CA VAL A 48 -1.11 -6.86 -5.37
C VAL A 48 -1.48 -5.60 -4.63
N VAL A 49 -2.14 -5.75 -3.50
CA VAL A 49 -2.44 -4.62 -2.63
C VAL A 49 -1.81 -4.93 -1.28
N LEU A 50 -0.88 -4.08 -0.83
CA LEU A 50 -0.23 -4.27 0.45
C LEU A 50 -0.86 -3.31 1.45
N LEU A 51 -1.47 -3.86 2.48
CA LEU A 51 -2.08 -3.04 3.49
C LEU A 51 -1.23 -3.05 4.72
N ASP A 52 -1.21 -1.94 5.42
CA ASP A 52 -0.49 -1.87 6.66
C ASP A 52 -1.27 -2.60 7.69
N VAL A 53 -0.81 -3.75 8.07
CA VAL A 53 -1.52 -4.50 9.03
C VAL A 53 -0.96 -4.38 10.33
N MET A 54 -0.04 -3.48 10.56
CA MET A 54 0.47 -3.32 11.82
C MET A 54 -0.38 -2.54 12.64
N LEU A 55 -1.62 -2.49 12.41
CA LEU A 55 -2.46 -1.67 13.15
C LEU A 55 -2.65 -2.18 14.47
N PRO A 56 -2.28 -1.48 15.40
CA PRO A 56 -2.32 -1.94 16.72
C PRO A 56 -3.65 -2.08 17.25
N LYS A 57 -4.59 -1.55 16.69
CA LYS A 57 -5.86 -1.62 17.23
C LYS A 57 -6.31 -3.00 17.24
N PHE A 58 -5.68 -3.84 16.60
CA PHE A 58 -6.12 -5.07 16.70
C PHE A 58 -5.83 -5.77 17.83
N ASP A 59 -4.91 -5.33 18.51
CA ASP A 59 -4.53 -6.00 19.61
C ASP A 59 -5.53 -6.35 20.44
N GLY A 60 -6.43 -5.74 20.43
CA GLY A 60 -7.37 -6.08 21.30
C GLY A 60 -7.70 -7.43 21.17
N TYR A 61 -7.38 -8.09 20.34
CA TYR A 61 -7.84 -9.24 20.26
C TYR A 61 -7.00 -10.16 20.68
N GLU A 62 -6.36 -9.96 20.99
CA GLU A 62 -5.74 -10.73 21.45
C GLU A 62 -5.82 -11.20 22.15
#